data_74f2d28ee4708df7cd65b9c6d9c7e3b1
#
_entry.id   74f2d28ee4708df7cd65b9c6d9c7e3b1
#
_cell.length_a   1.000
_cell.length_b   1.000
_cell.length_c   1.000
_cell.angle_alpha   90.00
_cell.angle_beta   90.00
_cell.angle_gamma   90.00
#
_symmetry.space_group_name_H-M   'P 1'
#
loop_
_entity.id
_entity.type
_entity.pdbx_description
1 polymer ?
#
loop_
_entity_poly.entity_id
_entity_poly.type
_entity_poly.pdbx_seq_one_letter_code
_entity_poly.pdbx_strand_id
1 'polypeptide(L)'
;MGEYGLLDRLPVTYYLSLLVLTAGFLAGLRRAGTAPWWPTLYCAALLMALKGVPAVLYDSERYPWASKHDAVIDHLLANGELRPGEGLSGNMSAYDQWPGFFTLNGGLVRAFGADSAAAYLNWAPVVLGLLMMPVLILIYRTFSEDWRLVWAAVWIFQLANWVGQDYLAPQGLAYLLHLAVLAVVVRHFVRPGSAGRLRSRAWLDPAAAAVPPPTGTRQRAVCVVVLVPLIAAVNAVHQLTPVMLCVTLLAFCLTRRYRNLGLLAVAGLLMLAWDLTMGRPLFTETLGTLRDSLGQLTQNSRAGYAGQLTGAGPELAGRANILMVLAVAVLAGAALLLRRRLVHSALPLLLASAAPVPLFVVNDYGGEMLFRVYLFALPGAAFFAAAALVPAPGGSGAHRVRPAVRRICAVALPVTLIALPAGFMPSYYGKERMNYTPPAETALVTRAIDRAPEGALILATTGSFPKALHRYDHLEHWFFAEQELPENVEMLKDPADYLSTRLPAGTTAYVILTRTQDIYTAGEGLLPPGGFAALTRDLTASPLFHVVERTEYGVVLRYDSP
;
A
#
# COMPACT_ATOMS: atom_id res chain seq x y z
N MET A 1 -8.22 20.14 9.26
CA MET A 1 -8.61 18.78 9.68
C MET A 1 -8.75 18.76 11.19
N GLY A 2 -9.72 17.99 11.72
CA GLY A 2 -9.92 17.78 13.17
C GLY A 2 -8.97 16.73 13.75
N GLU A 3 -9.15 16.41 15.04
CA GLU A 3 -8.33 15.40 15.72
C GLU A 3 -8.50 13.99 15.14
N TYR A 4 -9.71 13.66 14.66
CA TYR A 4 -10.01 12.39 14.00
C TYR A 4 -9.87 12.45 12.46
N GLY A 5 -9.09 13.39 11.98
CA GLY A 5 -8.82 13.55 10.55
C GLY A 5 -10.05 13.93 9.74
N LEU A 6 -10.33 13.14 8.69
CA LEU A 6 -11.47 13.39 7.81
C LEU A 6 -12.81 12.99 8.43
N LEU A 7 -12.82 12.11 9.46
CA LEU A 7 -14.04 11.64 10.09
C LEU A 7 -14.86 12.79 10.68
N ASP A 8 -14.19 13.82 11.22
CA ASP A 8 -14.85 15.02 11.82
C ASP A 8 -15.44 15.97 10.76
N ARG A 9 -15.11 15.79 9.50
CA ARG A 9 -15.45 16.72 8.43
C ARG A 9 -16.50 16.19 7.47
N LEU A 10 -16.64 14.86 7.39
CA LEU A 10 -17.62 14.25 6.51
C LEU A 10 -19.04 14.39 7.11
N PRO A 11 -20.02 14.80 6.30
CA PRO A 11 -21.39 14.98 6.77
C PRO A 11 -22.07 13.63 7.07
N VAL A 12 -23.07 13.64 7.94
CA VAL A 12 -23.87 12.44 8.29
C VAL A 12 -24.45 11.77 7.04
N THR A 13 -24.82 12.55 6.03
CA THR A 13 -25.34 12.05 4.74
C THR A 13 -24.34 11.16 4.01
N TYR A 14 -23.04 11.41 4.17
CA TYR A 14 -22.00 10.54 3.61
C TYR A 14 -22.04 9.14 4.25
N TYR A 15 -22.13 9.04 5.58
CA TYR A 15 -22.22 7.76 6.29
C TYR A 15 -23.53 7.03 5.99
N LEU A 16 -24.63 7.77 5.87
CA LEU A 16 -25.92 7.21 5.43
C LEU A 16 -25.84 6.67 4.01
N SER A 17 -25.13 7.34 3.10
CA SER A 17 -24.94 6.86 1.73
C SER A 17 -24.17 5.53 1.68
N LEU A 18 -23.14 5.34 2.52
CA LEU A 18 -22.44 4.07 2.65
C LEU A 18 -23.35 2.95 3.16
N LEU A 19 -24.25 3.25 4.12
CA LEU A 19 -25.23 2.29 4.61
C LEU A 19 -26.24 1.91 3.52
N VAL A 20 -26.77 2.87 2.79
CA VAL A 20 -27.71 2.62 1.68
C VAL A 20 -27.05 1.83 0.57
N LEU A 21 -25.82 2.17 0.21
CA LEU A 21 -25.02 1.45 -0.79
C LEU A 21 -24.81 -0.01 -0.37
N THR A 22 -24.42 -0.23 0.89
CA THR A 22 -24.22 -1.57 1.46
C THR A 22 -25.54 -2.36 1.50
N ALA A 23 -26.64 -1.74 1.90
CA ALA A 23 -27.95 -2.38 1.91
C ALA A 23 -28.42 -2.76 0.51
N GLY A 24 -28.21 -1.88 -0.47
CA GLY A 24 -28.51 -2.16 -1.89
C GLY A 24 -27.68 -3.32 -2.44
N PHE A 25 -26.39 -3.34 -2.15
CA PHE A 25 -25.51 -4.45 -2.51
C PHE A 25 -25.98 -5.79 -1.88
N LEU A 26 -26.30 -5.79 -0.58
CA LEU A 26 -26.83 -6.96 0.12
C LEU A 26 -28.16 -7.45 -0.45
N ALA A 27 -29.08 -6.53 -0.78
CA ALA A 27 -30.35 -6.88 -1.42
C ALA A 27 -30.13 -7.52 -2.80
N GLY A 28 -29.18 -7.01 -3.56
CA GLY A 28 -28.78 -7.56 -4.84
C GLY A 28 -28.15 -8.95 -4.71
N LEU A 29 -27.25 -9.18 -3.75
CA LEU A 29 -26.66 -10.50 -3.51
C LEU A 29 -27.70 -11.60 -3.21
N ARG A 30 -28.84 -11.24 -2.65
CA ARG A 30 -29.95 -12.18 -2.36
C ARG A 30 -30.71 -12.62 -3.61
N ARG A 31 -30.68 -11.82 -4.67
CA ARG A 31 -31.33 -12.10 -5.96
C ARG A 31 -30.38 -12.93 -6.84
N ALA A 32 -30.18 -14.19 -6.47
CA ALA A 32 -29.33 -15.12 -7.23
C ALA A 32 -29.75 -15.18 -8.71
N GLY A 33 -28.79 -15.15 -9.63
CA GLY A 33 -29.03 -15.25 -11.08
C GLY A 33 -29.11 -13.92 -11.83
N THR A 34 -28.92 -12.79 -11.16
CA THR A 34 -28.87 -11.48 -11.82
C THR A 34 -27.57 -11.26 -12.60
N ALA A 35 -27.68 -10.51 -13.69
CA ALA A 35 -26.55 -10.17 -14.55
C ALA A 35 -25.38 -9.56 -13.72
N PRO A 36 -24.11 -9.87 -14.05
CA PRO A 36 -22.94 -9.47 -13.25
C PRO A 36 -22.65 -7.97 -13.27
N TRP A 37 -23.32 -7.16 -14.09
CA TRP A 37 -23.04 -5.74 -14.23
C TRP A 37 -23.44 -4.89 -13.01
N TRP A 38 -24.54 -5.22 -12.33
CA TRP A 38 -25.00 -4.42 -11.19
C TRP A 38 -24.06 -4.52 -9.97
N PRO A 39 -23.47 -5.70 -9.59
CA PRO A 39 -22.50 -5.72 -8.50
C PRO A 39 -21.22 -4.93 -8.85
N THR A 40 -20.84 -4.89 -10.14
CA THR A 40 -19.73 -4.06 -10.63
C THR A 40 -19.97 -2.58 -10.32
N LEU A 41 -21.19 -2.09 -10.60
CA LEU A 41 -21.55 -0.70 -10.29
C LEU A 41 -21.52 -0.41 -8.79
N TYR A 42 -22.04 -1.32 -7.97
CA TYR A 42 -22.01 -1.17 -6.51
C TYR A 42 -20.56 -1.17 -5.98
N CYS A 43 -19.70 -2.05 -6.46
CA CYS A 43 -18.29 -2.09 -6.08
C CYS A 43 -17.53 -0.84 -6.57
N ALA A 44 -17.81 -0.35 -7.78
CA ALA A 44 -17.23 0.89 -8.28
C ALA A 44 -17.71 2.11 -7.46
N ALA A 45 -19.01 2.18 -7.13
CA ALA A 45 -19.56 3.22 -6.28
C ALA A 45 -18.97 3.18 -4.86
N LEU A 46 -18.71 1.97 -4.32
CA LEU A 46 -18.03 1.82 -3.03
C LEU A 46 -16.60 2.38 -3.10
N LEU A 47 -15.83 2.03 -4.14
CA LEU A 47 -14.48 2.56 -4.33
C LEU A 47 -14.47 4.09 -4.44
N MET A 48 -15.39 4.64 -5.22
CA MET A 48 -15.54 6.10 -5.32
C MET A 48 -15.87 6.73 -3.98
N ALA A 49 -16.82 6.16 -3.23
CA ALA A 49 -17.18 6.66 -1.91
C ALA A 49 -16.04 6.52 -0.90
N LEU A 50 -15.32 5.40 -0.90
CA LEU A 50 -14.26 5.14 0.08
C LEU A 50 -12.93 5.82 -0.26
N LYS A 51 -12.53 5.89 -1.52
CA LYS A 51 -11.17 6.30 -1.94
C LYS A 51 -11.15 7.53 -2.84
N GLY A 52 -12.29 7.95 -3.36
CA GLY A 52 -12.40 9.14 -4.21
C GLY A 52 -12.51 10.46 -3.46
N VAL A 53 -12.70 10.43 -2.14
CA VAL A 53 -12.89 11.65 -1.34
C VAL A 53 -11.72 12.63 -1.47
N PRO A 54 -10.45 12.21 -1.35
CA PRO A 54 -9.33 13.14 -1.53
C PRO A 54 -9.24 13.70 -2.95
N ALA A 55 -9.55 12.90 -3.97
CA ALA A 55 -9.53 13.35 -5.36
C ALA A 55 -10.57 14.44 -5.67
N VAL A 56 -11.66 14.49 -4.88
CA VAL A 56 -12.75 15.46 -5.06
C VAL A 56 -12.61 16.67 -4.13
N LEU A 57 -12.04 16.49 -2.93
CA LEU A 57 -12.04 17.51 -1.88
C LEU A 57 -10.69 18.17 -1.63
N TYR A 58 -9.57 17.58 -2.09
CA TYR A 58 -8.25 18.12 -1.82
C TYR A 58 -7.68 18.80 -3.07
N ASP A 59 -7.23 20.03 -2.90
CA ASP A 59 -6.54 20.77 -3.96
C ASP A 59 -5.04 20.44 -4.04
N SER A 60 -4.54 19.65 -3.07
CA SER A 60 -3.16 19.17 -3.00
C SER A 60 -3.12 17.65 -2.88
N GLU A 61 -1.94 17.08 -3.01
CA GLU A 61 -1.71 15.65 -2.81
C GLU A 61 -2.05 15.20 -1.39
N ARG A 62 -2.68 14.03 -1.26
CA ARG A 62 -3.05 13.46 0.03
C ARG A 62 -1.83 13.00 0.85
N TYR A 63 -0.84 12.42 0.19
CA TYR A 63 0.36 11.89 0.84
C TYR A 63 1.60 12.67 0.39
N PRO A 64 2.45 13.16 1.32
CA PRO A 64 3.73 13.75 0.96
C PRO A 64 4.61 12.85 0.09
N TRP A 65 4.54 11.52 0.27
CA TRP A 65 5.23 10.56 -0.58
C TRP A 65 4.76 10.56 -2.03
N ALA A 66 3.50 10.88 -2.31
CA ALA A 66 3.01 11.00 -3.68
C ALA A 66 3.69 12.17 -4.41
N SER A 67 3.92 13.28 -3.70
CA SER A 67 4.64 14.43 -4.26
C SER A 67 6.14 14.11 -4.52
N LYS A 68 6.76 13.25 -3.70
CA LYS A 68 8.12 12.77 -3.96
C LYS A 68 8.18 11.93 -5.23
N HIS A 69 7.19 11.08 -5.47
CA HIS A 69 7.09 10.30 -6.71
C HIS A 69 6.85 11.21 -7.93
N ASP A 70 6.01 12.24 -7.78
CA ASP A 70 5.79 13.24 -8.82
C ASP A 70 7.09 13.96 -9.19
N ALA A 71 7.90 14.37 -8.21
CA ALA A 71 9.21 14.98 -8.43
C ALA A 71 10.17 14.09 -9.24
N VAL A 72 10.18 12.77 -8.98
CA VAL A 72 10.99 11.81 -9.76
C VAL A 72 10.45 11.67 -11.19
N ILE A 73 9.12 11.71 -11.39
CA ILE A 73 8.50 11.71 -12.73
C ILE A 73 8.89 12.99 -13.49
N ASP A 74 8.81 14.15 -12.83
CA ASP A 74 9.16 15.44 -13.42
C ASP A 74 10.65 15.47 -13.82
N HIS A 75 11.55 14.98 -12.95
CA HIS A 75 12.97 14.84 -13.28
C HIS A 75 13.18 13.96 -14.52
N LEU A 76 12.53 12.78 -14.57
CA LEU A 76 12.62 11.90 -15.73
C LEU A 76 12.10 12.57 -17.01
N LEU A 77 11.05 13.36 -16.92
CA LEU A 77 10.49 14.09 -18.06
C LEU A 77 11.42 15.20 -18.57
N ALA A 78 12.10 15.88 -17.66
CA ALA A 78 13.04 16.96 -17.97
C ALA A 78 14.36 16.43 -18.54
N ASN A 79 14.93 15.38 -17.94
CA ASN A 79 16.27 14.90 -18.25
C ASN A 79 16.29 13.65 -19.17
N GLY A 80 15.16 12.94 -19.31
CA GLY A 80 15.02 11.75 -20.15
C GLY A 80 15.58 10.46 -19.52
N GLU A 81 16.24 10.53 -18.37
CA GLU A 81 16.83 9.40 -17.66
C GLU A 81 16.81 9.58 -16.15
N LEU A 82 16.91 8.48 -15.41
CA LEU A 82 17.22 8.45 -13.97
C LEU A 82 18.63 7.88 -13.81
N ARG A 83 19.49 8.55 -13.05
CA ARG A 83 20.87 8.14 -12.84
C ARG A 83 21.06 7.61 -11.43
N PRO A 84 21.30 6.30 -11.25
CA PRO A 84 21.52 5.72 -9.93
C PRO A 84 22.68 6.41 -9.19
N GLY A 85 22.38 6.89 -7.95
CA GLY A 85 23.36 7.53 -7.07
C GLY A 85 23.53 9.03 -7.29
N GLU A 86 22.79 9.67 -8.19
CA GLU A 86 22.80 11.13 -8.39
C GLU A 86 21.50 11.73 -7.84
N GLY A 87 21.59 12.57 -6.82
CA GLY A 87 20.51 13.41 -6.31
C GLY A 87 19.52 12.75 -5.32
N LEU A 88 19.34 11.44 -5.34
CA LEU A 88 18.50 10.74 -4.37
C LEU A 88 19.34 9.97 -3.35
N SER A 89 19.07 10.15 -2.06
CA SER A 89 19.78 9.53 -0.95
C SER A 89 18.84 8.75 -0.02
N GLY A 90 19.41 7.90 0.83
CA GLY A 90 18.67 7.09 1.79
C GLY A 90 17.60 6.22 1.12
N ASN A 91 16.41 6.18 1.70
CA ASN A 91 15.28 5.36 1.19
C ASN A 91 14.80 5.76 -0.21
N MET A 92 15.18 6.95 -0.70
CA MET A 92 14.79 7.43 -2.02
C MET A 92 15.69 6.90 -3.14
N SER A 93 16.93 6.46 -2.85
CA SER A 93 17.87 5.90 -3.83
C SER A 93 17.34 4.67 -4.58
N ALA A 94 16.34 3.99 -4.02
CA ALA A 94 15.65 2.90 -4.69
C ALA A 94 14.93 3.32 -5.98
N TYR A 95 14.51 4.58 -6.10
CA TYR A 95 13.70 5.02 -7.25
C TYR A 95 14.52 5.17 -8.53
N ASP A 96 15.82 5.47 -8.41
CA ASP A 96 16.73 5.48 -9.56
C ASP A 96 17.00 4.06 -10.09
N GLN A 97 16.88 3.05 -9.21
CA GLN A 97 17.19 1.66 -9.52
C GLN A 97 15.96 0.88 -10.00
N TRP A 98 14.74 1.37 -9.75
CA TRP A 98 13.46 0.78 -10.19
C TRP A 98 12.62 1.79 -11.00
N PRO A 99 13.06 2.16 -12.22
CA PRO A 99 12.45 3.24 -13.00
C PRO A 99 11.11 2.90 -13.66
N GLY A 100 10.66 1.63 -13.63
CA GLY A 100 9.50 1.18 -14.42
C GLY A 100 8.19 1.92 -14.11
N PHE A 101 7.93 2.24 -12.84
CA PHE A 101 6.78 3.03 -12.43
C PHE A 101 6.86 4.47 -12.95
N PHE A 102 8.01 5.10 -12.82
CA PHE A 102 8.25 6.48 -13.21
C PHE A 102 8.20 6.64 -14.74
N THR A 103 8.79 5.70 -15.47
CA THR A 103 8.73 5.66 -16.94
C THR A 103 7.30 5.53 -17.46
N LEU A 104 6.49 4.65 -16.84
CA LEU A 104 5.08 4.51 -17.19
C LEU A 104 4.33 5.82 -16.98
N ASN A 105 4.50 6.45 -15.80
CA ASN A 105 3.80 7.69 -15.47
C ASN A 105 4.28 8.86 -16.32
N GLY A 106 5.59 8.98 -16.60
CA GLY A 106 6.10 9.97 -17.56
C GLY A 106 5.48 9.80 -18.96
N GLY A 107 5.30 8.55 -19.40
CA GLY A 107 4.56 8.24 -20.63
C GLY A 107 3.08 8.67 -20.56
N LEU A 108 2.41 8.49 -19.42
CA LEU A 108 1.02 8.91 -19.22
C LEU A 108 0.88 10.44 -19.19
N VAL A 109 1.77 11.14 -18.48
CA VAL A 109 1.81 12.62 -18.49
C VAL A 109 1.88 13.16 -19.91
N ARG A 110 2.82 12.63 -20.72
CA ARG A 110 2.94 13.03 -22.14
C ARG A 110 1.69 12.67 -22.96
N ALA A 111 1.14 11.47 -22.75
CA ALA A 111 -0.02 10.99 -23.51
C ALA A 111 -1.30 11.80 -23.19
N PHE A 112 -1.45 12.27 -21.96
CA PHE A 112 -2.59 13.11 -21.54
C PHE A 112 -2.36 14.60 -21.82
N GLY A 113 -1.15 15.02 -22.19
CA GLY A 113 -0.79 16.43 -22.34
C GLY A 113 -0.87 17.19 -21.01
N ALA A 114 -0.62 16.50 -19.88
CA ALA A 114 -0.58 17.09 -18.56
C ALA A 114 0.80 17.70 -18.27
N ASP A 115 0.85 18.69 -17.36
CA ASP A 115 2.12 19.32 -16.95
C ASP A 115 2.93 18.41 -16.02
N SER A 116 2.26 17.65 -15.14
CA SER A 116 2.86 16.67 -14.23
C SER A 116 1.86 15.59 -13.85
N ALA A 117 2.32 14.55 -13.13
CA ALA A 117 1.45 13.51 -12.58
C ALA A 117 0.55 14.03 -11.44
N ALA A 118 0.82 15.21 -10.90
CA ALA A 118 -0.03 15.89 -9.92
C ALA A 118 -1.49 16.02 -10.39
N ALA A 119 -1.71 16.15 -11.72
CA ALA A 119 -3.05 16.27 -12.31
C ALA A 119 -3.98 15.06 -12.02
N TYR A 120 -3.41 13.87 -11.78
CA TYR A 120 -4.20 12.65 -11.57
C TYR A 120 -3.81 11.82 -10.32
N LEU A 121 -2.79 12.24 -9.57
CA LEU A 121 -2.25 11.42 -8.49
C LEU A 121 -3.26 11.05 -7.40
N ASN A 122 -4.19 11.95 -7.03
CA ASN A 122 -5.24 11.69 -6.04
C ASN A 122 -6.28 10.66 -6.53
N TRP A 123 -6.38 10.42 -7.85
CA TRP A 123 -7.25 9.42 -8.45
C TRP A 123 -6.63 8.01 -8.45
N ALA A 124 -5.34 7.87 -8.19
CA ALA A 124 -4.64 6.58 -8.24
C ALA A 124 -5.31 5.50 -7.38
N PRO A 125 -5.78 5.77 -6.13
CA PRO A 125 -6.45 4.75 -5.31
C PRO A 125 -7.73 4.22 -5.95
N VAL A 126 -8.50 5.07 -6.61
CA VAL A 126 -9.73 4.69 -7.31
C VAL A 126 -9.41 3.88 -8.56
N VAL A 127 -8.49 4.37 -9.39
CA VAL A 127 -8.10 3.72 -10.65
C VAL A 127 -7.49 2.35 -10.39
N LEU A 128 -6.54 2.24 -9.47
CA LEU A 128 -5.94 0.96 -9.10
C LEU A 128 -6.97 -0.01 -8.53
N GLY A 129 -7.88 0.46 -7.67
CA GLY A 129 -8.96 -0.36 -7.13
C GLY A 129 -9.90 -0.87 -8.22
N LEU A 130 -10.25 -0.04 -9.21
CA LEU A 130 -11.06 -0.44 -10.37
C LEU A 130 -10.33 -1.47 -11.25
N LEU A 131 -9.03 -1.31 -11.47
CA LEU A 131 -8.20 -2.25 -12.25
C LEU A 131 -7.98 -3.58 -11.50
N MET A 132 -7.86 -3.56 -10.18
CA MET A 132 -7.74 -4.78 -9.35
C MET A 132 -9.04 -5.61 -9.35
N MET A 133 -10.21 -4.96 -9.47
CA MET A 133 -11.50 -5.64 -9.39
C MET A 133 -11.67 -6.78 -10.41
N PRO A 134 -11.49 -6.61 -11.73
CA PRO A 134 -11.58 -7.71 -12.69
C PRO A 134 -10.54 -8.80 -12.43
N VAL A 135 -9.34 -8.45 -11.98
CA VAL A 135 -8.28 -9.42 -11.66
C VAL A 135 -8.70 -10.29 -10.46
N LEU A 136 -9.25 -9.70 -9.41
CA LEU A 136 -9.79 -10.44 -8.26
C LEU A 136 -10.95 -11.35 -8.66
N ILE A 137 -11.85 -10.88 -9.52
CA ILE A 137 -12.94 -11.71 -10.06
C ILE A 137 -12.37 -12.93 -10.79
N LEU A 138 -11.34 -12.76 -11.63
CA LEU A 138 -10.69 -13.88 -12.32
C LEU A 138 -10.07 -14.88 -11.33
N ILE A 139 -9.40 -14.40 -10.28
CA ILE A 139 -8.84 -15.25 -9.24
C ILE A 139 -9.97 -16.04 -8.53
N TYR A 140 -11.00 -15.35 -8.06
CA TYR A 140 -12.07 -15.98 -7.28
C TYR A 140 -12.94 -16.93 -8.10
N ARG A 141 -13.20 -16.59 -9.38
CA ARG A 141 -13.91 -17.45 -10.33
C ARG A 141 -13.17 -18.75 -10.65
N THR A 142 -11.87 -18.78 -10.43
CA THR A 142 -11.08 -20.02 -10.55
C THR A 142 -11.46 -21.04 -9.47
N PHE A 143 -11.96 -20.59 -8.31
CA PHE A 143 -12.26 -21.43 -7.15
C PHE A 143 -13.75 -21.55 -6.83
N SER A 144 -14.61 -20.70 -7.37
CA SER A 144 -16.05 -20.72 -7.11
C SER A 144 -16.87 -20.25 -8.31
N GLU A 145 -17.94 -21.00 -8.60
CA GLU A 145 -18.97 -20.59 -9.58
C GLU A 145 -20.09 -19.75 -8.94
N ASP A 146 -20.13 -19.67 -7.61
CA ASP A 146 -21.13 -18.86 -6.89
C ASP A 146 -20.77 -17.39 -6.96
N TRP A 147 -21.45 -16.66 -7.83
CA TRP A 147 -21.26 -15.22 -7.98
C TRP A 147 -21.50 -14.42 -6.70
N ARG A 148 -22.34 -14.90 -5.78
CA ARG A 148 -22.56 -14.24 -4.49
C ARG A 148 -21.29 -14.26 -3.65
N LEU A 149 -20.60 -15.41 -3.64
CA LEU A 149 -19.32 -15.56 -2.95
C LEU A 149 -18.24 -14.66 -3.60
N VAL A 150 -18.16 -14.67 -4.93
CA VAL A 150 -17.16 -13.87 -5.67
C VAL A 150 -17.34 -12.38 -5.37
N TRP A 151 -18.58 -11.86 -5.49
CA TRP A 151 -18.83 -10.45 -5.26
C TRP A 151 -18.71 -10.04 -3.78
N ALA A 152 -19.12 -10.90 -2.85
CA ALA A 152 -18.89 -10.67 -1.44
C ALA A 152 -17.39 -10.61 -1.12
N ALA A 153 -16.56 -11.46 -1.76
CA ALA A 153 -15.11 -11.43 -1.60
C ALA A 153 -14.48 -10.16 -2.16
N VAL A 154 -14.93 -9.67 -3.33
CA VAL A 154 -14.48 -8.39 -3.89
C VAL A 154 -14.87 -7.23 -2.97
N TRP A 155 -16.09 -7.23 -2.45
CA TRP A 155 -16.58 -6.19 -1.52
C TRP A 155 -15.75 -6.16 -0.23
N ILE A 156 -15.52 -7.34 0.38
CA ILE A 156 -14.70 -7.46 1.59
C ILE A 156 -13.25 -7.04 1.31
N PHE A 157 -12.68 -7.41 0.16
CA PHE A 157 -11.34 -6.98 -0.22
C PHE A 157 -11.23 -5.44 -0.26
N GLN A 158 -12.20 -4.75 -0.89
CA GLN A 158 -12.19 -3.30 -0.98
C GLN A 158 -12.26 -2.63 0.40
N LEU A 159 -13.13 -3.14 1.28
CA LEU A 159 -13.29 -2.64 2.65
C LEU A 159 -12.11 -2.97 3.56
N ALA A 160 -11.46 -4.12 3.35
CA ALA A 160 -10.33 -4.54 4.15
C ALA A 160 -8.97 -4.02 3.62
N ASN A 161 -8.93 -3.42 2.43
CA ASN A 161 -7.73 -2.80 1.87
C ASN A 161 -7.57 -1.34 2.35
N TRP A 162 -7.32 -1.21 3.64
CA TRP A 162 -7.09 0.06 4.34
C TRP A 162 -5.62 0.47 4.43
N VAL A 163 -4.69 -0.39 3.97
CA VAL A 163 -3.23 -0.22 4.15
C VAL A 163 -2.69 1.09 3.52
N GLY A 164 -3.42 1.67 2.55
CA GLY A 164 -3.03 2.93 1.94
C GLY A 164 -1.84 2.85 0.99
N GLN A 165 -1.52 1.65 0.46
CA GLN A 165 -0.44 1.44 -0.52
C GLN A 165 -0.93 1.53 -1.98
N ASP A 166 -2.09 2.12 -2.17
CA ASP A 166 -2.76 2.30 -3.46
C ASP A 166 -2.71 3.75 -3.97
N TYR A 167 -2.00 4.65 -3.27
CA TYR A 167 -1.70 5.97 -3.82
C TYR A 167 -0.77 5.88 -5.04
N LEU A 168 -0.45 6.99 -5.68
CA LEU A 168 0.45 7.02 -6.84
C LEU A 168 1.87 6.61 -6.40
N ALA A 169 2.13 5.31 -6.38
CA ALA A 169 3.36 4.71 -5.88
C ALA A 169 3.74 3.44 -6.66
N PRO A 170 5.04 3.12 -6.75
CA PRO A 170 5.54 1.89 -7.36
C PRO A 170 4.87 0.63 -6.79
N GLN A 171 4.64 0.59 -5.48
CA GLN A 171 4.00 -0.54 -4.80
C GLN A 171 2.58 -0.84 -5.32
N GLY A 172 1.75 0.20 -5.53
CA GLY A 172 0.37 0.01 -6.00
C GLY A 172 0.30 -0.65 -7.36
N LEU A 173 1.13 -0.19 -8.31
CA LEU A 173 1.26 -0.77 -9.64
C LEU A 173 1.83 -2.20 -9.58
N ALA A 174 2.92 -2.40 -8.83
CA ALA A 174 3.54 -3.72 -8.70
C ALA A 174 2.59 -4.75 -8.08
N TYR A 175 1.76 -4.34 -7.11
CA TYR A 175 0.75 -5.20 -6.52
C TYR A 175 -0.34 -5.58 -7.52
N LEU A 176 -0.83 -4.66 -8.35
CA LEU A 176 -1.76 -4.97 -9.44
C LEU A 176 -1.15 -6.00 -10.42
N LEU A 177 0.11 -5.81 -10.83
CA LEU A 177 0.82 -6.73 -11.71
C LEU A 177 1.00 -8.11 -11.04
N HIS A 178 1.35 -8.15 -9.76
CA HIS A 178 1.43 -9.39 -8.96
C HIS A 178 0.09 -10.15 -8.97
N LEU A 179 -1.03 -9.46 -8.72
CA LEU A 179 -2.36 -10.06 -8.78
C LEU A 179 -2.69 -10.58 -10.18
N ALA A 180 -2.28 -9.87 -11.24
CA ALA A 180 -2.49 -10.32 -12.62
C ALA A 180 -1.68 -11.60 -12.91
N VAL A 181 -0.41 -11.66 -12.48
CA VAL A 181 0.40 -12.89 -12.55
C VAL A 181 -0.28 -14.01 -11.77
N LEU A 182 -0.71 -13.76 -10.54
CA LEU A 182 -1.41 -14.72 -9.70
C LEU A 182 -2.68 -15.26 -10.38
N ALA A 183 -3.49 -14.40 -10.99
CA ALA A 183 -4.71 -14.81 -11.71
C ALA A 183 -4.41 -15.80 -12.85
N VAL A 184 -3.41 -15.51 -13.67
CA VAL A 184 -3.00 -16.40 -14.77
C VAL A 184 -2.43 -17.71 -14.23
N VAL A 185 -1.59 -17.65 -13.19
CA VAL A 185 -0.96 -18.84 -12.61
C VAL A 185 -1.98 -19.77 -11.98
N VAL A 186 -2.88 -19.28 -11.13
CA VAL A 186 -3.88 -20.14 -10.45
C VAL A 186 -4.86 -20.74 -11.45
N ARG A 187 -5.17 -20.03 -12.53
CA ARG A 187 -6.13 -20.49 -13.57
C ARG A 187 -5.53 -21.51 -14.53
N HIS A 188 -4.27 -21.36 -14.93
CA HIS A 188 -3.70 -22.10 -16.06
C HIS A 188 -2.56 -23.06 -15.68
N PHE A 189 -1.90 -22.86 -14.54
CA PHE A 189 -0.73 -23.64 -14.15
C PHE A 189 -0.95 -24.50 -12.89
N VAL A 190 -1.97 -24.19 -12.08
CA VAL A 190 -2.34 -25.04 -10.95
C VAL A 190 -3.26 -26.15 -11.46
N ARG A 191 -2.84 -27.41 -11.27
CA ARG A 191 -3.65 -28.56 -11.69
C ARG A 191 -4.74 -28.87 -10.67
N PRO A 192 -5.97 -29.23 -11.10
CA PRO A 192 -6.97 -29.82 -10.21
C PRO A 192 -6.40 -31.12 -9.64
N GLY A 193 -6.59 -31.30 -8.34
CA GLY A 193 -5.87 -32.27 -7.56
C GLY A 193 -5.83 -33.70 -8.05
N SER A 194 -4.65 -34.20 -8.34
CA SER A 194 -4.34 -35.58 -7.98
C SER A 194 -4.09 -35.58 -6.47
N ALA A 195 -4.97 -36.16 -5.69
CA ALA A 195 -4.83 -36.32 -4.25
C ALA A 195 -3.59 -37.18 -3.98
N GLY A 196 -2.44 -36.53 -3.80
CA GLY A 196 -1.24 -37.17 -3.31
C GLY A 196 -1.44 -37.64 -1.86
N ARG A 197 -0.43 -38.13 -1.21
CA ARG A 197 -0.39 -38.73 0.14
C ARG A 197 -1.27 -38.11 1.27
N LEU A 198 -1.89 -36.94 1.05
CA LEU A 198 -2.92 -36.35 1.92
C LEU A 198 -4.29 -37.07 1.85
N ARG A 199 -4.41 -38.08 0.98
CA ARG A 199 -5.63 -38.92 0.79
C ARG A 199 -6.09 -39.67 2.06
N SER A 200 -5.24 -39.84 3.04
CA SER A 200 -5.55 -40.61 4.26
C SER A 200 -6.39 -39.83 5.30
N ARG A 201 -6.68 -38.55 5.06
CA ARG A 201 -7.52 -37.76 5.97
C ARG A 201 -8.86 -37.46 5.34
N ALA A 202 -9.91 -38.10 5.83
CA ALA A 202 -11.31 -38.05 5.33
C ALA A 202 -11.94 -36.65 5.22
N TRP A 203 -11.29 -35.62 5.75
CA TRP A 203 -11.74 -34.23 5.67
C TRP A 203 -11.28 -33.48 4.41
N LEU A 204 -10.42 -34.10 3.59
CA LEU A 204 -9.89 -33.54 2.32
C LEU A 204 -10.50 -34.22 1.07
N ASP A 205 -11.79 -34.57 1.08
CA ASP A 205 -12.44 -35.22 -0.06
C ASP A 205 -12.47 -34.30 -1.29
N PRO A 206 -11.84 -34.71 -2.43
CA PRO A 206 -11.72 -33.88 -3.63
C PRO A 206 -12.98 -33.86 -4.51
N ALA A 207 -14.02 -34.62 -4.20
CA ALA A 207 -15.10 -34.94 -5.14
C ALA A 207 -16.11 -33.81 -5.44
N ALA A 208 -15.95 -32.58 -4.93
CA ALA A 208 -16.99 -31.55 -5.04
C ALA A 208 -16.49 -30.13 -5.37
N ALA A 209 -15.30 -29.98 -5.91
CA ALA A 209 -14.81 -28.67 -6.32
C ALA A 209 -15.06 -28.47 -7.81
N ALA A 210 -15.73 -27.38 -8.17
CA ALA A 210 -15.70 -26.89 -9.55
C ALA A 210 -14.23 -26.64 -9.91
N VAL A 211 -13.74 -27.41 -10.83
CA VAL A 211 -12.37 -27.30 -11.31
C VAL A 211 -12.45 -26.74 -12.70
N PRO A 212 -11.75 -25.63 -13.00
CA PRO A 212 -11.72 -25.12 -14.36
C PRO A 212 -11.18 -26.19 -15.31
N PRO A 213 -11.70 -26.25 -16.56
CA PRO A 213 -11.24 -27.23 -17.54
C PRO A 213 -9.70 -27.14 -17.71
N PRO A 214 -9.03 -28.27 -17.95
CA PRO A 214 -7.58 -28.30 -18.07
C PRO A 214 -7.11 -27.43 -19.25
N THR A 215 -6.07 -26.64 -19.00
CA THR A 215 -5.47 -25.78 -20.03
C THR A 215 -4.61 -26.60 -20.98
N GLY A 216 -4.84 -26.47 -22.28
CA GLY A 216 -4.06 -27.14 -23.31
C GLY A 216 -2.61 -26.61 -23.43
N THR A 217 -1.71 -27.38 -24.05
CA THR A 217 -0.29 -27.02 -24.18
C THR A 217 -0.10 -25.68 -24.91
N ARG A 218 -0.80 -25.46 -26.02
CA ARG A 218 -0.75 -24.20 -26.79
C ARG A 218 -1.18 -22.99 -25.94
N GLN A 219 -2.26 -23.12 -25.19
CA GLN A 219 -2.75 -22.06 -24.32
C GLN A 219 -1.77 -21.76 -23.19
N ARG A 220 -1.11 -22.80 -22.62
CA ARG A 220 -0.05 -22.57 -21.62
C ARG A 220 1.14 -21.84 -22.21
N ALA A 221 1.56 -22.17 -23.43
CA ALA A 221 2.63 -21.46 -24.11
C ALA A 221 2.30 -19.96 -24.27
N VAL A 222 1.07 -19.63 -24.71
CA VAL A 222 0.60 -18.24 -24.77
C VAL A 222 0.62 -17.57 -23.39
N CYS A 223 0.17 -18.27 -22.34
CA CYS A 223 0.23 -17.74 -20.98
C CYS A 223 1.67 -17.46 -20.53
N VAL A 224 2.66 -18.30 -20.88
CA VAL A 224 4.07 -18.04 -20.57
C VAL A 224 4.58 -16.79 -21.30
N VAL A 225 4.24 -16.62 -22.57
CA VAL A 225 4.59 -15.42 -23.36
C VAL A 225 4.04 -14.14 -22.71
N VAL A 226 2.86 -14.19 -22.08
CA VAL A 226 2.26 -13.06 -21.34
C VAL A 226 2.91 -12.91 -19.96
N LEU A 227 3.17 -14.01 -19.25
CA LEU A 227 3.70 -13.98 -17.89
C LEU A 227 5.13 -13.46 -17.81
N VAL A 228 6.00 -13.79 -18.76
CA VAL A 228 7.40 -13.36 -18.74
C VAL A 228 7.53 -11.82 -18.73
N PRO A 229 6.91 -11.06 -19.65
CA PRO A 229 6.96 -9.60 -19.60
C PRO A 229 6.25 -9.02 -18.37
N LEU A 230 5.15 -9.64 -17.86
CA LEU A 230 4.52 -9.19 -16.62
C LEU A 230 5.44 -9.36 -15.42
N ILE A 231 6.16 -10.49 -15.31
CA ILE A 231 7.14 -10.72 -14.24
C ILE A 231 8.32 -9.75 -14.38
N ALA A 232 8.79 -9.50 -15.60
CA ALA A 232 9.84 -8.51 -15.85
C ALA A 232 9.37 -7.09 -15.43
N ALA A 233 8.13 -6.72 -15.72
CA ALA A 233 7.54 -5.46 -15.30
C ALA A 233 7.45 -5.35 -13.77
N VAL A 234 7.09 -6.42 -13.06
CA VAL A 234 7.10 -6.45 -11.58
C VAL A 234 8.50 -6.13 -11.04
N ASN A 235 9.55 -6.70 -11.65
CA ASN A 235 10.93 -6.44 -11.27
C ASN A 235 11.37 -5.00 -11.57
N ALA A 236 10.94 -4.43 -12.68
CA ALA A 236 11.29 -3.05 -13.05
C ALA A 236 10.58 -1.99 -12.21
N VAL A 237 9.44 -2.33 -11.60
CA VAL A 237 8.56 -1.39 -10.88
C VAL A 237 8.89 -1.32 -9.39
N HIS A 238 9.24 -2.43 -8.72
CA HIS A 238 9.33 -2.45 -7.26
C HIS A 238 10.27 -3.54 -6.74
N GLN A 239 11.04 -3.20 -5.71
CA GLN A 239 12.08 -4.07 -5.14
C GLN A 239 11.55 -5.29 -4.36
N LEU A 240 10.49 -5.11 -3.54
CA LEU A 240 9.97 -6.18 -2.67
C LEU A 240 8.98 -7.10 -3.38
N THR A 241 8.22 -6.60 -4.35
CA THR A 241 7.15 -7.38 -5.00
C THR A 241 7.67 -8.62 -5.75
N PRO A 242 8.84 -8.62 -6.41
CA PRO A 242 9.45 -9.84 -6.96
C PRO A 242 9.70 -10.92 -5.91
N VAL A 243 10.16 -10.52 -4.70
CA VAL A 243 10.36 -11.45 -3.57
C VAL A 243 9.03 -12.07 -3.16
N MET A 244 7.97 -11.24 -2.99
CA MET A 244 6.61 -11.71 -2.69
C MET A 244 6.08 -12.68 -3.75
N LEU A 245 6.38 -12.43 -5.03
CA LEU A 245 6.01 -13.32 -6.14
C LEU A 245 6.77 -14.65 -6.05
N CYS A 246 8.08 -14.61 -5.84
CA CYS A 246 8.91 -15.81 -5.73
C CYS A 246 8.48 -16.70 -4.56
N VAL A 247 8.21 -16.15 -3.38
CA VAL A 247 7.74 -16.94 -2.23
C VAL A 247 6.34 -17.50 -2.46
N THR A 248 5.47 -16.80 -3.19
CA THR A 248 4.15 -17.29 -3.59
C THR A 248 4.27 -18.47 -4.57
N LEU A 249 5.11 -18.35 -5.60
CA LEU A 249 5.35 -19.43 -6.56
C LEU A 249 6.03 -20.63 -5.90
N LEU A 250 6.96 -20.39 -4.97
CA LEU A 250 7.60 -21.44 -4.17
C LEU A 250 6.56 -22.19 -3.31
N ALA A 251 5.67 -21.46 -2.63
CA ALA A 251 4.60 -22.06 -1.84
C ALA A 251 3.69 -22.99 -2.68
N PHE A 252 3.44 -22.62 -3.95
CA PHE A 252 2.71 -23.49 -4.89
C PHE A 252 3.49 -24.77 -5.20
N CYS A 253 4.81 -24.71 -5.32
CA CYS A 253 5.66 -25.87 -5.59
C CYS A 253 5.64 -26.89 -4.45
N LEU A 254 5.33 -26.49 -3.22
CA LEU A 254 5.13 -27.38 -2.07
C LEU A 254 3.91 -28.29 -2.25
N THR A 255 3.00 -27.93 -3.14
CA THR A 255 1.88 -28.77 -3.52
C THR A 255 2.18 -29.53 -4.81
N ARG A 256 1.83 -30.81 -4.88
CA ARG A 256 1.94 -31.59 -6.13
C ARG A 256 1.01 -31.11 -7.25
N ARG A 257 0.17 -30.11 -6.98
CA ARG A 257 -0.76 -29.49 -7.94
C ARG A 257 -0.08 -28.50 -8.87
N TYR A 258 1.00 -27.87 -8.42
CA TYR A 258 1.78 -26.93 -9.20
C TYR A 258 3.15 -27.56 -9.52
N ARG A 259 3.37 -27.95 -10.77
CA ARG A 259 4.61 -28.59 -11.20
C ARG A 259 5.48 -27.74 -12.10
N ASN A 260 5.15 -26.46 -12.29
CA ASN A 260 5.92 -25.61 -13.19
C ASN A 260 7.07 -24.88 -12.45
N LEU A 261 8.13 -25.62 -12.12
CA LEU A 261 9.36 -25.07 -11.57
C LEU A 261 10.02 -24.06 -12.52
N GLY A 262 9.79 -24.19 -13.83
CA GLY A 262 10.32 -23.27 -14.83
C GLY A 262 9.86 -21.84 -14.62
N LEU A 263 8.59 -21.64 -14.21
CA LEU A 263 8.08 -20.28 -13.96
C LEU A 263 8.68 -19.67 -12.68
N LEU A 264 8.89 -20.47 -11.63
CA LEU A 264 9.64 -20.04 -10.45
C LEU A 264 11.09 -19.68 -10.80
N ALA A 265 11.74 -20.53 -11.63
CA ALA A 265 13.10 -20.25 -12.08
C ALA A 265 13.18 -18.96 -12.91
N VAL A 266 12.23 -18.72 -13.82
CA VAL A 266 12.16 -17.48 -14.60
C VAL A 266 11.98 -16.28 -13.68
N ALA A 267 11.06 -16.34 -12.71
CA ALA A 267 10.84 -15.25 -11.77
C ALA A 267 12.09 -14.96 -10.93
N GLY A 268 12.73 -16.00 -10.39
CA GLY A 268 13.96 -15.87 -9.60
C GLY A 268 15.16 -15.38 -10.43
N LEU A 269 15.31 -15.85 -11.67
CA LEU A 269 16.38 -15.38 -12.55
C LEU A 269 16.20 -13.92 -12.97
N LEU A 270 14.97 -13.50 -13.30
CA LEU A 270 14.69 -12.09 -13.62
C LEU A 270 14.93 -11.19 -12.42
N MET A 271 14.52 -11.61 -11.21
CA MET A 271 14.77 -10.89 -9.97
C MET A 271 16.29 -10.77 -9.72
N LEU A 272 17.00 -11.88 -9.74
CA LEU A 272 18.44 -11.89 -9.51
C LEU A 272 19.20 -11.08 -10.57
N ALA A 273 18.80 -11.16 -11.84
CA ALA A 273 19.40 -10.37 -12.91
C ALA A 273 19.20 -8.88 -12.66
N TRP A 274 18.01 -8.46 -12.20
CA TRP A 274 17.73 -7.06 -11.85
C TRP A 274 18.59 -6.61 -10.67
N ASP A 275 18.58 -7.38 -9.57
CA ASP A 275 19.32 -7.07 -8.34
C ASP A 275 20.84 -7.02 -8.53
N LEU A 276 21.39 -7.84 -9.45
CA LEU A 276 22.82 -7.84 -9.78
C LEU A 276 23.24 -6.75 -10.79
N THR A 277 22.28 -6.12 -11.47
CA THR A 277 22.52 -5.05 -12.46
C THR A 277 22.01 -3.70 -11.96
N MET A 278 20.76 -3.36 -12.27
CA MET A 278 20.17 -2.06 -11.93
C MET A 278 20.02 -1.86 -10.41
N GLY A 279 19.58 -2.89 -9.69
CA GLY A 279 19.35 -2.85 -8.23
C GLY A 279 20.59 -3.10 -7.37
N ARG A 280 21.79 -3.23 -7.97
CA ARG A 280 22.99 -3.64 -7.27
C ARG A 280 23.36 -2.79 -6.05
N PRO A 281 23.30 -1.45 -6.06
CA PRO A 281 23.64 -0.65 -4.89
C PRO A 281 22.76 -0.99 -3.67
N LEU A 282 21.43 -0.96 -3.83
CA LEU A 282 20.52 -1.28 -2.75
C LEU A 282 20.58 -2.76 -2.35
N PHE A 283 20.80 -3.66 -3.28
CA PHE A 283 20.93 -5.09 -3.00
C PHE A 283 22.14 -5.38 -2.11
N THR A 284 23.30 -4.74 -2.37
CA THR A 284 24.49 -4.90 -1.52
C THR A 284 24.31 -4.31 -0.13
N GLU A 285 23.66 -3.16 0.00
CA GLU A 285 23.27 -2.56 1.27
C GLU A 285 22.33 -3.47 2.07
N THR A 286 21.27 -3.96 1.42
CA THR A 286 20.29 -4.88 2.03
C THR A 286 20.95 -6.17 2.50
N LEU A 287 21.89 -6.74 1.77
CA LEU A 287 22.61 -7.95 2.21
C LEU A 287 23.45 -7.71 3.48
N GLY A 288 24.00 -6.49 3.64
CA GLY A 288 24.72 -6.10 4.85
C GLY A 288 23.79 -6.07 6.08
N THR A 289 22.61 -5.47 5.94
CA THR A 289 21.64 -5.32 7.03
C THR A 289 20.84 -6.59 7.33
N LEU A 290 20.66 -7.49 6.35
CA LEU A 290 19.94 -8.76 6.51
C LEU A 290 20.51 -9.63 7.64
N ARG A 291 21.83 -9.66 7.79
CA ARG A 291 22.50 -10.46 8.82
C ARG A 291 22.11 -9.99 10.23
N ASP A 292 21.94 -8.68 10.40
CA ASP A 292 21.63 -8.07 11.69
C ASP A 292 20.13 -8.13 12.02
N SER A 293 19.28 -8.20 10.98
CA SER A 293 17.81 -8.25 11.10
C SER A 293 17.26 -9.66 11.29
N LEU A 294 18.03 -10.69 10.91
CA LEU A 294 17.60 -12.09 10.98
C LEU A 294 17.30 -12.54 12.40
N GLY A 295 16.07 -13.00 12.64
CA GLY A 295 15.63 -13.56 13.92
C GLY A 295 15.09 -12.54 14.91
N GLN A 296 15.06 -11.24 14.59
CA GLN A 296 14.54 -10.19 15.47
C GLN A 296 13.01 -10.02 15.34
N LEU A 297 12.25 -11.14 15.45
CA LEU A 297 10.79 -11.15 15.25
C LEU A 297 10.02 -10.11 16.05
N THR A 298 10.42 -9.90 17.32
CA THR A 298 9.74 -8.96 18.22
C THR A 298 10.00 -7.52 17.80
N GLN A 299 11.20 -7.22 17.33
CA GLN A 299 11.59 -5.88 16.86
C GLN A 299 10.96 -5.61 15.50
N ASN A 300 11.03 -6.55 14.55
CA ASN A 300 10.43 -6.46 13.23
C ASN A 300 8.89 -6.29 13.27
N SER A 301 8.22 -6.92 14.24
CA SER A 301 6.78 -6.75 14.43
C SER A 301 6.42 -5.44 15.14
N ARG A 302 7.27 -4.99 16.08
CA ARG A 302 7.05 -3.72 16.78
C ARG A 302 7.35 -2.51 15.92
N ALA A 303 8.29 -2.59 14.99
CA ALA A 303 8.65 -1.49 14.11
C ALA A 303 7.41 -0.94 13.35
N GLY A 304 6.49 -1.81 12.89
CA GLY A 304 5.23 -1.40 12.26
C GLY A 304 4.22 -0.68 13.18
N TYR A 305 4.41 -0.78 14.52
CA TYR A 305 3.56 -0.12 15.52
C TYR A 305 4.34 0.86 16.41
N ALA A 306 5.66 0.92 16.28
CA ALA A 306 6.55 1.66 17.16
C ALA A 306 6.61 3.16 16.89
N GLY A 307 6.17 3.63 15.75
CA GLY A 307 5.82 5.04 15.59
C GLY A 307 4.74 5.33 16.65
N GLN A 308 5.13 5.95 17.73
CA GLN A 308 4.21 6.34 18.80
C GLN A 308 3.24 7.36 18.21
N LEU A 309 2.21 6.85 17.51
CA LEU A 309 1.17 7.67 16.92
C LEU A 309 0.47 8.40 18.05
N THR A 310 0.92 9.61 18.35
CA THR A 310 0.33 10.45 19.37
C THR A 310 -0.89 11.18 18.80
N GLY A 311 -1.99 11.16 19.56
CA GLY A 311 -3.22 11.84 19.19
C GLY A 311 -4.40 10.92 18.94
N ALA A 312 -5.60 11.43 19.15
CA ALA A 312 -6.84 10.66 19.15
C ALA A 312 -7.13 9.97 17.80
N GLY A 313 -6.87 10.63 16.68
CA GLY A 313 -7.09 10.08 15.35
C GLY A 313 -6.15 8.93 15.00
N PRO A 314 -4.82 9.11 15.11
CA PRO A 314 -3.84 8.04 14.92
C PRO A 314 -4.06 6.83 15.85
N GLU A 315 -4.39 7.04 17.14
CA GLU A 315 -4.71 5.96 18.05
C GLU A 315 -5.97 5.19 17.63
N LEU A 316 -7.03 5.91 17.24
CA LEU A 316 -8.23 5.30 16.71
C LEU A 316 -7.94 4.49 15.44
N ALA A 317 -7.14 5.03 14.53
CA ALA A 317 -6.70 4.33 13.32
C ALA A 317 -5.93 3.04 13.67
N GLY A 318 -4.98 3.10 14.60
CA GLY A 318 -4.22 1.93 15.05
C GLY A 318 -5.11 0.82 15.62
N ARG A 319 -6.07 1.18 16.48
CA ARG A 319 -7.05 0.22 17.04
C ARG A 319 -7.96 -0.36 15.96
N ALA A 320 -8.44 0.48 15.02
CA ALA A 320 -9.27 0.04 13.92
C ALA A 320 -8.51 -0.91 12.98
N ASN A 321 -7.23 -0.63 12.70
CA ASN A 321 -6.36 -1.50 11.90
C ASN A 321 -6.26 -2.91 12.51
N ILE A 322 -6.00 -3.01 13.80
CA ILE A 322 -5.92 -4.29 14.51
C ILE A 322 -7.27 -5.03 14.44
N LEU A 323 -8.38 -4.34 14.71
CA LEU A 323 -9.71 -4.93 14.64
C LEU A 323 -10.07 -5.41 13.23
N MET A 324 -9.71 -4.65 12.19
CA MET A 324 -9.93 -5.04 10.80
C MET A 324 -9.14 -6.29 10.41
N VAL A 325 -7.86 -6.35 10.78
CA VAL A 325 -7.02 -7.54 10.55
C VAL A 325 -7.60 -8.75 11.25
N LEU A 326 -7.95 -8.62 12.54
CA LEU A 326 -8.53 -9.71 13.33
C LEU A 326 -9.89 -10.15 12.78
N ALA A 327 -10.76 -9.23 12.41
CA ALA A 327 -12.08 -9.56 11.85
C ALA A 327 -11.94 -10.40 10.57
N VAL A 328 -11.08 -9.96 9.64
CA VAL A 328 -10.84 -10.69 8.38
C VAL A 328 -10.18 -12.05 8.66
N ALA A 329 -9.18 -12.11 9.56
CA ALA A 329 -8.48 -13.35 9.92
C ALA A 329 -9.41 -14.37 10.60
N VAL A 330 -10.26 -13.93 11.54
CA VAL A 330 -11.24 -14.79 12.22
C VAL A 330 -12.26 -15.33 11.23
N LEU A 331 -12.79 -14.50 10.34
CA LEU A 331 -13.73 -14.94 9.31
C LEU A 331 -13.06 -15.93 8.34
N ALA A 332 -11.84 -15.64 7.87
CA ALA A 332 -11.09 -16.56 7.03
C ALA A 332 -10.83 -17.89 7.75
N GLY A 333 -10.40 -17.84 9.01
CA GLY A 333 -10.22 -19.02 9.86
C GLY A 333 -11.51 -19.83 10.06
N ALA A 334 -12.64 -19.17 10.24
CA ALA A 334 -13.95 -19.83 10.31
C ALA A 334 -14.27 -20.61 9.01
N ALA A 335 -13.93 -20.05 7.84
CA ALA A 335 -14.10 -20.80 6.58
C ALA A 335 -13.24 -22.05 6.52
N LEU A 336 -12.02 -22.03 7.05
CA LEU A 336 -11.15 -23.21 7.10
C LEU A 336 -11.80 -24.37 7.88
N LEU A 337 -12.61 -24.04 8.87
CA LEU A 337 -13.35 -25.03 9.68
C LEU A 337 -14.70 -25.44 9.01
N LEU A 338 -15.44 -24.48 8.50
CA LEU A 338 -16.81 -24.67 8.02
C LEU A 338 -16.91 -25.12 6.56
N ARG A 339 -15.94 -24.75 5.72
CA ARG A 339 -15.96 -24.91 4.25
C ARG A 339 -14.77 -25.74 3.73
N ARG A 340 -14.43 -26.80 4.42
CA ARG A 340 -13.23 -27.64 4.17
C ARG A 340 -13.05 -28.06 2.71
N ARG A 341 -14.16 -28.37 2.00
CA ARG A 341 -14.13 -28.72 0.57
C ARG A 341 -13.69 -27.56 -0.31
N LEU A 342 -14.25 -26.38 -0.07
CA LEU A 342 -13.87 -25.15 -0.79
C LEU A 342 -12.41 -24.80 -0.49
N VAL A 343 -11.99 -24.87 0.77
CA VAL A 343 -10.60 -24.64 1.18
C VAL A 343 -9.65 -25.60 0.47
N HIS A 344 -10.02 -26.88 0.37
CA HIS A 344 -9.23 -27.85 -0.36
C HIS A 344 -9.08 -27.51 -1.84
N SER A 345 -10.16 -27.08 -2.52
CA SER A 345 -10.10 -26.63 -3.92
C SER A 345 -9.30 -25.33 -4.07
N ALA A 346 -9.46 -24.40 -3.15
CA ALA A 346 -8.79 -23.11 -3.13
C ALA A 346 -7.46 -23.12 -2.34
N LEU A 347 -6.87 -24.31 -2.09
CA LEU A 347 -5.58 -24.44 -1.40
C LEU A 347 -4.47 -23.55 -2.01
N PRO A 348 -4.35 -23.40 -3.34
CA PRO A 348 -3.38 -22.46 -3.90
C PRO A 348 -3.59 -21.02 -3.43
N LEU A 349 -4.84 -20.57 -3.31
CA LEU A 349 -5.13 -19.23 -2.81
C LEU A 349 -4.78 -19.08 -1.32
N LEU A 350 -5.03 -20.12 -0.52
CA LEU A 350 -4.60 -20.16 0.89
C LEU A 350 -3.08 -20.08 1.02
N LEU A 351 -2.36 -20.83 0.19
CA LEU A 351 -0.90 -20.81 0.18
C LEU A 351 -0.35 -19.45 -0.29
N ALA A 352 -0.95 -18.84 -1.30
CA ALA A 352 -0.58 -17.48 -1.72
C ALA A 352 -0.75 -16.47 -0.59
N SER A 353 -1.83 -16.58 0.20
CA SER A 353 -2.06 -15.72 1.37
C SER A 353 -1.10 -15.98 2.53
N ALA A 354 -0.66 -17.22 2.71
CA ALA A 354 0.27 -17.58 3.79
C ALA A 354 1.75 -17.36 3.41
N ALA A 355 2.07 -17.34 2.12
CA ALA A 355 3.42 -17.27 1.61
C ALA A 355 4.22 -16.04 2.10
N PRO A 356 3.65 -14.84 2.23
CA PRO A 356 4.37 -13.66 2.73
C PRO A 356 4.72 -13.72 4.22
N VAL A 357 4.01 -14.52 5.04
CA VAL A 357 4.15 -14.54 6.50
C VAL A 357 5.59 -14.81 6.98
N PRO A 358 6.36 -15.76 6.42
CA PRO A 358 7.72 -15.99 6.84
C PRO A 358 8.68 -14.81 6.64
N LEU A 359 8.34 -13.84 5.80
CA LEU A 359 9.21 -12.67 5.54
C LEU A 359 9.36 -11.76 6.76
N PHE A 360 8.47 -11.84 7.75
CA PHE A 360 8.66 -11.19 9.05
C PHE A 360 9.94 -11.59 9.78
N VAL A 361 10.41 -12.84 9.54
CA VAL A 361 11.62 -13.35 10.18
C VAL A 361 12.88 -12.71 9.58
N VAL A 362 12.75 -12.18 8.36
CA VAL A 362 13.90 -11.77 7.54
C VAL A 362 14.23 -10.30 7.73
N ASN A 363 13.22 -9.42 7.68
CA ASN A 363 13.43 -7.97 7.73
C ASN A 363 12.13 -7.26 8.14
N ASP A 364 12.23 -6.11 8.78
CA ASP A 364 11.11 -5.22 9.11
C ASP A 364 10.68 -4.32 7.94
N TYR A 365 11.55 -4.17 6.93
CA TYR A 365 11.33 -3.30 5.77
C TYR A 365 10.98 -1.85 6.17
N GLY A 366 11.78 -1.27 7.07
CA GLY A 366 11.52 0.08 7.58
C GLY A 366 10.22 0.19 8.39
N GLY A 367 9.82 -0.89 9.08
CA GLY A 367 8.57 -0.96 9.86
C GLY A 367 7.32 -1.30 9.05
N GLU A 368 7.41 -1.42 7.72
CA GLU A 368 6.23 -1.63 6.85
C GLU A 368 5.94 -3.11 6.52
N MET A 369 6.79 -4.06 6.89
CA MET A 369 6.62 -5.47 6.51
C MET A 369 5.27 -6.04 6.96
N LEU A 370 4.77 -5.65 8.14
CA LEU A 370 3.47 -6.10 8.64
C LEU A 370 2.33 -5.72 7.68
N PHE A 371 2.32 -4.49 7.22
CA PHE A 371 1.31 -3.98 6.29
C PHE A 371 1.43 -4.63 4.91
N ARG A 372 2.66 -4.91 4.47
CA ARG A 372 2.93 -5.61 3.21
C ARG A 372 2.43 -7.05 3.26
N VAL A 373 2.77 -7.79 4.32
CA VAL A 373 2.29 -9.17 4.51
C VAL A 373 0.77 -9.23 4.54
N TYR A 374 0.11 -8.32 5.25
CA TYR A 374 -1.34 -8.23 5.25
C TYR A 374 -1.90 -7.96 3.86
N LEU A 375 -1.36 -6.99 3.12
CA LEU A 375 -1.80 -6.63 1.77
C LEU A 375 -1.73 -7.82 0.81
N PHE A 376 -0.60 -8.56 0.81
CA PHE A 376 -0.42 -9.71 -0.07
C PHE A 376 -1.23 -10.94 0.37
N ALA A 377 -1.57 -11.05 1.66
CA ALA A 377 -2.46 -12.10 2.16
C ALA A 377 -3.95 -11.80 1.88
N LEU A 378 -4.31 -10.53 1.71
CA LEU A 378 -5.69 -10.06 1.69
C LEU A 378 -6.56 -10.68 0.59
N PRO A 379 -6.11 -10.94 -0.65
CA PRO A 379 -6.97 -11.53 -1.68
C PRO A 379 -7.57 -12.87 -1.26
N GLY A 380 -6.76 -13.76 -0.68
CA GLY A 380 -7.26 -15.02 -0.19
C GLY A 380 -8.01 -14.89 1.13
N ALA A 381 -7.55 -14.03 2.04
CA ALA A 381 -8.25 -13.78 3.30
C ALA A 381 -9.67 -13.26 3.06
N ALA A 382 -9.86 -12.32 2.12
CA ALA A 382 -11.17 -11.80 1.73
C ALA A 382 -12.07 -12.89 1.09
N PHE A 383 -11.49 -13.76 0.24
CA PHE A 383 -12.23 -14.87 -0.34
C PHE A 383 -12.73 -15.85 0.73
N PHE A 384 -11.85 -16.24 1.67
CA PHE A 384 -12.24 -17.15 2.74
C PHE A 384 -13.18 -16.48 3.74
N ALA A 385 -13.01 -15.20 4.06
CA ALA A 385 -13.96 -14.44 4.88
C ALA A 385 -15.35 -14.44 4.25
N ALA A 386 -15.45 -14.17 2.95
CA ALA A 386 -16.72 -14.26 2.22
C ALA A 386 -17.29 -15.70 2.22
N ALA A 387 -16.43 -16.71 2.12
CA ALA A 387 -16.83 -18.11 2.18
C ALA A 387 -17.41 -18.52 3.54
N ALA A 388 -17.00 -17.91 4.63
CA ALA A 388 -17.61 -18.13 5.95
C ALA A 388 -19.02 -17.54 6.02
N LEU A 389 -19.26 -16.41 5.34
CA LEU A 389 -20.49 -15.63 5.44
C LEU A 389 -21.55 -16.02 4.38
N VAL A 390 -21.12 -16.45 3.19
CA VAL A 390 -22.03 -16.85 2.10
C VAL A 390 -22.25 -18.36 2.15
N PRO A 391 -23.47 -18.83 2.46
CA PRO A 391 -23.75 -20.26 2.53
C PRO A 391 -23.63 -20.91 1.15
N ALA A 392 -23.17 -22.17 1.11
CA ALA A 392 -23.12 -22.94 -0.12
C ALA A 392 -24.50 -23.00 -0.81
N PRO A 393 -24.55 -22.97 -2.15
CA PRO A 393 -25.78 -23.23 -2.89
C PRO A 393 -26.36 -24.58 -2.45
N GLY A 394 -27.70 -24.64 -2.28
CA GLY A 394 -28.38 -25.88 -1.94
C GLY A 394 -28.28 -26.89 -3.12
N GLY A 395 -27.40 -27.88 -3.00
CA GLY A 395 -27.34 -29.00 -3.94
C GLY A 395 -28.37 -30.06 -3.60
N SER A 396 -28.75 -30.86 -4.60
CA SER A 396 -29.69 -31.98 -4.52
C SER A 396 -29.14 -33.23 -3.79
N GLY A 397 -28.04 -33.14 -3.05
CA GLY A 397 -27.36 -34.24 -2.36
C GLY A 397 -27.35 -34.12 -0.85
N ALA A 398 -26.93 -35.18 -0.17
CA ALA A 398 -26.96 -35.44 1.27
C ALA A 398 -26.27 -34.40 2.22
N HIS A 399 -25.78 -33.29 1.72
CA HIS A 399 -25.11 -32.24 2.49
C HIS A 399 -25.85 -30.91 2.46
N ARG A 400 -27.14 -30.92 2.85
CA ARG A 400 -27.83 -29.66 3.16
C ARG A 400 -27.12 -28.91 4.29
N VAL A 401 -26.73 -27.67 4.03
CA VAL A 401 -26.23 -26.79 5.09
C VAL A 401 -27.26 -26.77 6.22
N ARG A 402 -26.84 -27.07 7.46
CA ARG A 402 -27.72 -27.10 8.63
C ARG A 402 -28.51 -25.78 8.69
N PRO A 403 -29.84 -25.82 8.93
CA PRO A 403 -30.67 -24.60 8.98
C PRO A 403 -30.13 -23.52 9.94
N ALA A 404 -29.53 -23.94 11.06
CA ALA A 404 -28.89 -23.05 12.02
C ALA A 404 -27.71 -22.28 11.39
N VAL A 405 -26.82 -22.95 10.65
CA VAL A 405 -25.68 -22.29 9.96
C VAL A 405 -26.19 -21.29 8.93
N ARG A 406 -27.23 -21.63 8.18
CA ARG A 406 -27.85 -20.73 7.20
C ARG A 406 -28.43 -19.47 7.88
N ARG A 407 -29.06 -19.62 9.05
CA ARG A 407 -29.56 -18.48 9.85
C ARG A 407 -28.42 -17.60 10.35
N ILE A 408 -27.37 -18.21 10.88
CA ILE A 408 -26.17 -17.48 11.34
C ILE A 408 -25.58 -16.67 10.18
N CYS A 409 -25.35 -17.28 9.02
CA CYS A 409 -24.83 -16.57 7.84
C CYS A 409 -25.77 -15.45 7.37
N ALA A 410 -27.09 -15.63 7.46
CA ALA A 410 -28.06 -14.62 7.05
C ALA A 410 -28.03 -13.34 7.92
N VAL A 411 -27.55 -13.46 9.17
CA VAL A 411 -27.32 -12.33 10.07
C VAL A 411 -25.87 -11.84 10.00
N ALA A 412 -24.90 -12.77 10.00
CA ALA A 412 -23.48 -12.43 10.06
C ALA A 412 -23.01 -11.66 8.80
N LEU A 413 -23.52 -12.01 7.62
CA LEU A 413 -23.15 -11.32 6.38
C LEU A 413 -23.53 -9.82 6.41
N PRO A 414 -24.79 -9.42 6.63
CA PRO A 414 -25.13 -8.00 6.68
C PRO A 414 -24.43 -7.27 7.83
N VAL A 415 -24.33 -7.88 9.01
CA VAL A 415 -23.61 -7.27 10.15
C VAL A 415 -22.15 -7.00 9.78
N THR A 416 -21.46 -7.97 9.19
CA THR A 416 -20.07 -7.78 8.78
C THR A 416 -19.93 -6.70 7.70
N LEU A 417 -20.76 -6.73 6.65
CA LEU A 417 -20.65 -5.77 5.55
C LEU A 417 -21.05 -4.33 5.97
N ILE A 418 -21.82 -4.16 7.04
CA ILE A 418 -22.12 -2.84 7.65
C ILE A 418 -20.98 -2.42 8.60
N ALA A 419 -20.39 -3.36 9.35
CA ALA A 419 -19.32 -3.04 10.30
C ALA A 419 -17.98 -2.71 9.61
N LEU A 420 -17.66 -3.37 8.47
CA LEU A 420 -16.40 -3.14 7.77
C LEU A 420 -16.19 -1.68 7.29
N PRO A 421 -17.18 -0.96 6.73
CA PRO A 421 -17.04 0.46 6.44
C PRO A 421 -16.73 1.31 7.68
N ALA A 422 -17.36 0.99 8.82
CA ALA A 422 -17.08 1.68 10.09
C ALA A 422 -15.64 1.45 10.59
N GLY A 423 -15.06 0.29 10.28
CA GLY A 423 -13.63 0.02 10.53
C GLY A 423 -12.71 0.66 9.50
N PHE A 424 -13.10 0.64 8.20
CA PHE A 424 -12.31 1.22 7.13
C PHE A 424 -12.08 2.73 7.31
N MET A 425 -13.11 3.47 7.67
CA MET A 425 -13.06 4.92 7.78
C MET A 425 -11.96 5.40 8.76
N PRO A 426 -11.92 4.97 10.03
CA PRO A 426 -10.83 5.35 10.92
C PRO A 426 -9.47 4.77 10.48
N SER A 427 -9.43 3.54 9.95
CA SER A 427 -8.19 2.91 9.49
C SER A 427 -7.53 3.68 8.36
N TYR A 428 -8.32 4.19 7.42
CA TYR A 428 -7.83 4.86 6.21
C TYR A 428 -7.73 6.37 6.35
N TYR A 429 -8.64 7.00 7.12
CA TYR A 429 -8.78 8.45 7.23
C TYR A 429 -8.50 9.03 8.61
N GLY A 430 -8.23 8.20 9.62
CA GLY A 430 -7.95 8.68 10.98
C GLY A 430 -6.66 9.50 11.10
N LYS A 431 -5.73 9.35 10.15
CA LYS A 431 -4.45 10.08 10.09
C LYS A 431 -4.49 11.31 9.16
N GLU A 432 -5.65 11.73 8.66
CA GLU A 432 -5.71 12.81 7.66
C GLU A 432 -5.24 14.17 8.18
N ARG A 433 -5.16 14.38 9.48
CA ARG A 433 -4.52 15.57 10.03
C ARG A 433 -3.05 15.68 9.60
N MET A 434 -2.36 14.54 9.47
CA MET A 434 -0.96 14.45 9.01
C MET A 434 -0.85 14.46 7.47
N ASN A 435 -1.83 13.87 6.79
CA ASN A 435 -1.78 13.66 5.34
C ASN A 435 -2.33 14.83 4.53
N TYR A 436 -3.17 15.66 5.14
CA TYR A 436 -3.77 16.81 4.46
C TYR A 436 -2.88 18.04 4.58
N THR A 437 -2.48 18.58 3.43
CA THR A 437 -1.74 19.84 3.33
C THR A 437 -2.63 20.93 2.76
N PRO A 438 -2.81 22.08 3.46
CA PRO A 438 -3.53 23.23 2.90
C PRO A 438 -2.87 23.78 1.64
N PRO A 439 -3.61 24.24 0.63
CA PRO A 439 -3.04 24.82 -0.60
C PRO A 439 -2.10 26.00 -0.34
N ALA A 440 -2.37 26.81 0.69
CA ALA A 440 -1.52 27.93 1.07
C ALA A 440 -0.17 27.47 1.64
N GLU A 441 -0.10 26.31 2.32
CA GLU A 441 1.15 25.70 2.75
C GLU A 441 1.97 25.20 1.55
N THR A 442 1.32 24.51 0.61
CA THR A 442 1.96 24.08 -0.65
C THR A 442 2.50 25.28 -1.43
N ALA A 443 1.74 26.36 -1.53
CA ALA A 443 2.18 27.58 -2.20
C ALA A 443 3.39 28.25 -1.49
N LEU A 444 3.45 28.25 -0.15
CA LEU A 444 4.60 28.75 0.59
C LEU A 444 5.87 27.96 0.25
N VAL A 445 5.77 26.62 0.28
CA VAL A 445 6.89 25.73 -0.01
C VAL A 445 7.34 25.87 -1.47
N THR A 446 6.41 25.88 -2.42
CA THR A 446 6.72 26.04 -3.84
C THR A 446 7.48 27.34 -4.09
N ARG A 447 7.01 28.47 -3.54
CA ARG A 447 7.72 29.75 -3.68
C ARG A 447 9.12 29.73 -3.07
N ALA A 448 9.31 29.03 -1.94
CA ALA A 448 10.62 28.91 -1.31
C ALA A 448 11.60 28.12 -2.18
N ILE A 449 11.15 26.98 -2.72
CA ILE A 449 11.95 26.12 -3.60
C ILE A 449 12.26 26.80 -4.93
N ASP A 450 11.29 27.50 -5.54
CA ASP A 450 11.48 28.21 -6.82
C ASP A 450 12.45 29.39 -6.70
N ARG A 451 12.51 30.04 -5.51
CA ARG A 451 13.45 31.15 -5.23
C ARG A 451 14.86 30.65 -4.88
N ALA A 452 15.01 29.41 -4.48
CA ALA A 452 16.30 28.86 -4.11
C ALA A 452 17.22 28.79 -5.34
N PRO A 453 18.43 29.35 -5.26
CA PRO A 453 19.41 29.27 -6.34
C PRO A 453 19.87 27.82 -6.55
N GLU A 454 20.44 27.54 -7.70
CA GLU A 454 21.01 26.24 -8.00
C GLU A 454 22.11 25.87 -6.99
N GLY A 455 22.13 24.63 -6.53
CA GLY A 455 23.04 24.13 -5.50
C GLY A 455 22.69 24.58 -4.08
N ALA A 456 21.59 25.32 -3.87
CA ALA A 456 21.14 25.65 -2.51
C ALA A 456 20.68 24.40 -1.75
N LEU A 457 20.87 24.43 -0.43
CA LEU A 457 20.44 23.36 0.48
C LEU A 457 19.06 23.68 1.07
N ILE A 458 18.11 22.77 0.88
CA ILE A 458 16.79 22.80 1.52
C ILE A 458 16.86 22.02 2.82
N LEU A 459 16.66 22.73 3.93
CA LEU A 459 16.62 22.20 5.29
C LEU A 459 15.16 22.10 5.74
N ALA A 460 14.79 20.95 6.25
CA ALA A 460 13.49 20.74 6.86
C ALA A 460 13.61 19.75 8.02
N THR A 461 12.68 19.76 8.96
CA THR A 461 12.71 18.78 10.05
C THR A 461 12.56 17.36 9.53
N THR A 462 11.65 17.15 8.59
CA THR A 462 11.39 15.84 7.95
C THR A 462 11.04 16.02 6.47
N GLY A 463 11.16 14.95 5.70
CA GLY A 463 10.70 14.92 4.31
C GLY A 463 9.17 14.81 4.15
N SER A 464 8.38 14.91 5.23
CA SER A 464 6.91 14.83 5.21
C SER A 464 6.28 16.21 5.13
N PHE A 465 6.47 16.89 4.01
CA PHE A 465 5.84 18.16 3.67
C PHE A 465 5.60 18.24 2.15
N PRO A 466 4.71 19.13 1.66
CA PRO A 466 4.38 19.20 0.24
C PRO A 466 5.60 19.59 -0.59
N LYS A 467 5.73 19.00 -1.78
CA LYS A 467 6.83 19.31 -2.73
C LYS A 467 8.24 19.10 -2.17
N ALA A 468 8.41 18.21 -1.18
CA ALA A 468 9.66 18.02 -0.42
C ALA A 468 10.90 17.77 -1.28
N LEU A 469 10.76 17.13 -2.45
CA LEU A 469 11.86 16.85 -3.37
C LEU A 469 11.70 17.57 -4.73
N HIS A 470 10.86 18.59 -4.80
CA HIS A 470 10.74 19.36 -6.03
C HIS A 470 12.10 20.00 -6.38
N ARG A 471 12.56 19.84 -7.63
CA ARG A 471 13.89 20.27 -8.12
C ARG A 471 15.06 19.60 -7.39
N TYR A 472 14.94 18.34 -6.95
CA TYR A 472 16.01 17.64 -6.21
C TYR A 472 17.31 17.45 -7.03
N ASP A 473 17.24 17.59 -8.34
CA ASP A 473 18.39 17.57 -9.26
C ASP A 473 19.18 18.89 -9.28
N HIS A 474 18.58 19.98 -8.81
CA HIS A 474 19.17 21.31 -8.71
C HIS A 474 19.43 21.77 -7.27
N LEU A 475 18.82 21.08 -6.28
CA LEU A 475 18.83 21.45 -4.87
C LEU A 475 19.23 20.26 -4.02
N GLU A 476 20.06 20.49 -3.02
CA GLU A 476 20.35 19.49 -2.00
C GLU A 476 19.26 19.51 -0.92
N HIS A 477 19.01 18.38 -0.28
CA HIS A 477 18.00 18.26 0.77
C HIS A 477 18.59 17.59 2.01
N TRP A 478 18.32 18.18 3.17
CA TRP A 478 18.66 17.59 4.45
C TRP A 478 17.49 17.66 5.42
N PHE A 479 17.01 16.48 5.85
CA PHE A 479 15.93 16.32 6.83
C PHE A 479 16.54 16.05 8.20
N PHE A 480 16.79 17.13 8.95
CA PHE A 480 17.69 17.15 10.10
C PHE A 480 17.07 16.59 11.40
N ALA A 481 15.74 16.33 11.46
CA ALA A 481 15.08 15.73 12.61
C ALA A 481 14.53 14.30 12.32
N GLU A 482 14.97 13.67 11.24
CA GLU A 482 14.69 12.24 10.96
C GLU A 482 15.69 11.32 11.70
N GLN A 483 16.01 11.65 12.96
CA GLN A 483 16.89 10.92 13.85
C GLN A 483 16.12 10.42 15.07
N GLU A 484 16.77 9.70 15.97
CA GLU A 484 16.13 9.28 17.22
C GLU A 484 15.84 10.47 18.15
N LEU A 485 14.79 10.34 18.97
CA LEU A 485 14.35 11.40 19.89
C LEU A 485 15.46 11.97 20.78
N PRO A 486 16.40 11.18 21.36
CA PRO A 486 17.48 11.72 22.16
C PRO A 486 18.39 12.69 21.41
N GLU A 487 18.70 12.40 20.14
CA GLU A 487 19.52 13.25 19.28
C GLU A 487 18.78 14.54 18.91
N ASN A 488 17.50 14.44 18.62
CA ASN A 488 16.65 15.60 18.36
C ASN A 488 16.47 16.50 19.59
N VAL A 489 16.42 15.94 20.80
CA VAL A 489 16.40 16.70 22.04
C VAL A 489 17.73 17.45 22.26
N GLU A 490 18.86 16.84 21.89
CA GLU A 490 20.15 17.52 21.94
C GLU A 490 20.23 18.67 20.93
N MET A 491 19.79 18.48 19.72
CA MET A 491 19.65 19.52 18.68
C MET A 491 18.81 20.71 19.17
N LEU A 492 17.73 20.47 19.91
CA LEU A 492 16.83 21.51 20.41
C LEU A 492 17.49 22.41 21.49
N LYS A 493 18.63 22.06 22.06
CA LYS A 493 19.33 22.93 23.04
C LYS A 493 19.90 24.19 22.39
N ASP A 494 20.44 24.06 21.18
CA ASP A 494 20.88 25.17 20.33
C ASP A 494 20.76 24.79 18.85
N PRO A 495 19.57 24.94 18.27
CA PRO A 495 19.34 24.51 16.88
C PRO A 495 20.09 25.36 15.86
N ALA A 496 20.44 26.62 16.20
CA ALA A 496 21.16 27.48 15.29
C ALA A 496 22.62 27.05 15.18
N ASP A 497 23.28 26.76 16.30
CA ASP A 497 24.62 26.20 16.32
C ASP A 497 24.67 24.80 15.71
N TYR A 498 23.73 23.94 16.08
CA TYR A 498 23.62 22.58 15.53
C TYR A 498 23.57 22.56 14.00
N LEU A 499 22.77 23.44 13.39
CA LEU A 499 22.66 23.51 11.91
C LEU A 499 23.91 24.18 11.32
N SER A 500 24.30 25.36 11.83
CA SER A 500 25.40 26.15 11.25
C SER A 500 26.73 25.42 11.24
N THR A 501 27.03 24.64 12.28
CA THR A 501 28.31 23.89 12.40
C THR A 501 28.36 22.67 11.45
N ARG A 502 27.24 22.22 10.95
CA ARG A 502 27.13 21.06 10.02
C ARG A 502 26.97 21.49 8.57
N LEU A 503 26.74 22.76 8.31
CA LEU A 503 26.63 23.28 6.95
C LEU A 503 28.03 23.57 6.38
N PRO A 504 28.32 23.17 5.13
CA PRO A 504 29.56 23.50 4.45
C PRO A 504 29.77 25.01 4.35
N ALA A 505 31.01 25.47 4.44
CA ALA A 505 31.35 26.89 4.25
C ALA A 505 30.92 27.38 2.85
N GLY A 506 30.35 28.57 2.75
CA GLY A 506 29.84 29.15 1.51
C GLY A 506 28.47 28.61 1.08
N THR A 507 27.79 27.79 1.91
CA THR A 507 26.48 27.26 1.60
C THR A 507 25.39 28.32 1.78
N THR A 508 24.49 28.45 0.76
CA THR A 508 23.19 29.09 0.91
C THR A 508 22.17 28.04 1.25
N ALA A 509 21.49 28.17 2.37
CA ALA A 509 20.45 27.24 2.78
C ALA A 509 19.10 27.92 3.03
N TYR A 510 18.02 27.18 2.73
CA TYR A 510 16.65 27.58 3.02
C TYR A 510 16.05 26.60 4.04
N VAL A 511 15.74 27.10 5.24
CA VAL A 511 15.06 26.31 6.27
C VAL A 511 13.56 26.47 6.09
N ILE A 512 12.87 25.40 5.77
CA ILE A 512 11.42 25.38 5.53
C ILE A 512 10.77 24.65 6.72
N LEU A 513 10.03 25.40 7.54
CA LEU A 513 9.34 24.88 8.72
C LEU A 513 7.84 25.10 8.53
N THR A 514 7.09 24.01 8.41
CA THR A 514 5.65 24.08 8.08
C THR A 514 4.78 23.37 9.11
N ARG A 515 3.48 23.71 9.10
CA ARG A 515 2.47 23.08 9.94
C ARG A 515 2.41 21.56 9.76
N THR A 516 2.54 21.05 8.52
CA THR A 516 2.51 19.60 8.25
C THR A 516 3.69 18.89 8.91
N GLN A 517 4.88 19.49 8.92
CA GLN A 517 6.04 18.97 9.62
C GLN A 517 5.85 18.97 11.16
N ASP A 518 5.26 20.03 11.73
CA ASP A 518 4.93 20.08 13.17
C ASP A 518 4.01 18.91 13.56
N ILE A 519 2.95 18.70 12.80
CA ILE A 519 1.99 17.61 13.05
C ILE A 519 2.68 16.24 12.88
N TYR A 520 3.52 16.10 11.86
CA TYR A 520 4.22 14.85 11.58
C TYR A 520 5.24 14.51 12.67
N THR A 521 6.11 15.45 13.03
CA THR A 521 7.13 15.25 14.08
C THR A 521 6.52 14.97 15.45
N ALA A 522 5.40 15.61 15.77
CA ALA A 522 4.64 15.32 16.98
C ALA A 522 3.96 13.93 16.92
N GLY A 523 3.37 13.58 15.78
CA GLY A 523 2.66 12.31 15.56
C GLY A 523 3.59 11.10 15.59
N GLU A 524 4.80 11.23 15.05
CA GLU A 524 5.82 10.17 15.02
C GLU A 524 6.73 10.20 16.27
N GLY A 525 6.54 11.17 17.18
CA GLY A 525 7.36 11.29 18.39
C GLY A 525 8.81 11.68 18.13
N LEU A 526 9.11 12.31 16.99
CA LEU A 526 10.46 12.74 16.61
C LEU A 526 10.93 13.93 17.44
N LEU A 527 10.00 14.80 17.83
CA LEU A 527 10.27 15.94 18.69
C LEU A 527 9.43 15.87 19.98
N PRO A 528 9.93 16.37 21.11
CA PRO A 528 9.15 16.45 22.32
C PRO A 528 7.97 17.44 22.17
N PRO A 529 6.94 17.33 22.99
CA PRO A 529 5.81 18.27 22.96
C PRO A 529 6.29 19.73 23.01
N GLY A 530 5.87 20.54 22.03
CA GLY A 530 6.30 21.92 21.86
C GLY A 530 7.68 22.11 21.25
N GLY A 531 8.41 21.04 20.93
CA GLY A 531 9.76 21.10 20.38
C GLY A 531 9.83 21.79 19.01
N PHE A 532 8.85 21.57 18.13
CA PHE A 532 8.79 22.24 16.83
C PHE A 532 8.59 23.76 16.97
N ALA A 533 7.74 24.18 17.91
CA ALA A 533 7.53 25.60 18.18
C ALA A 533 8.78 26.27 18.80
N ALA A 534 9.49 25.55 19.69
CA ALA A 534 10.78 26.02 20.26
C ALA A 534 11.82 26.15 19.14
N LEU A 535 12.02 25.13 18.33
CA LEU A 535 12.89 25.12 17.15
C LEU A 535 12.63 26.33 16.24
N THR A 536 11.37 26.53 15.86
CA THR A 536 10.95 27.62 14.99
C THR A 536 11.26 29.00 15.60
N ARG A 537 10.98 29.16 16.89
CA ARG A 537 11.27 30.41 17.63
C ARG A 537 12.77 30.70 17.69
N ASP A 538 13.56 29.70 18.06
CA ASP A 538 14.99 29.85 18.32
C ASP A 538 15.79 30.09 17.02
N LEU A 539 15.43 29.38 15.93
CA LEU A 539 15.99 29.68 14.60
C LEU A 539 15.58 31.06 14.09
N THR A 540 14.33 31.48 14.32
CA THR A 540 13.87 32.82 13.90
C THR A 540 14.54 33.95 14.69
N ALA A 541 14.90 33.68 15.95
CA ALA A 541 15.58 34.67 16.80
C ALA A 541 17.10 34.73 16.56
N SER A 542 17.68 33.73 15.93
CA SER A 542 19.13 33.68 15.65
C SER A 542 19.52 34.69 14.56
N PRO A 543 20.60 35.44 14.74
CA PRO A 543 21.11 36.36 13.72
C PRO A 543 21.66 35.66 12.48
N LEU A 544 21.87 34.35 12.52
CA LEU A 544 22.37 33.54 11.40
C LEU A 544 21.29 33.23 10.37
N PHE A 545 20.02 33.32 10.76
CA PHE A 545 18.87 32.93 9.91
C PHE A 545 17.96 34.14 9.67
N HIS A 546 17.73 34.50 8.43
CA HIS A 546 16.89 35.62 8.05
C HIS A 546 15.52 35.16 7.58
N VAL A 547 14.43 35.72 8.10
CA VAL A 547 13.06 35.39 7.67
C VAL A 547 12.86 35.90 6.24
N VAL A 548 12.65 34.96 5.32
CA VAL A 548 12.32 35.25 3.90
C VAL A 548 10.81 35.42 3.72
N GLU A 549 10.05 34.53 4.31
CA GLU A 549 8.58 34.54 4.23
C GLU A 549 7.98 33.89 5.49
N ARG A 550 6.88 34.45 5.98
CA ARG A 550 6.11 33.91 7.10
C ARG A 550 4.62 33.96 6.77
N THR A 551 3.93 32.87 7.01
CA THR A 551 2.48 32.73 6.89
C THR A 551 1.92 32.07 8.14
N GLU A 552 0.59 31.90 8.23
CA GLU A 552 -0.04 31.08 9.27
C GLU A 552 0.31 29.58 9.18
N TYR A 553 0.82 29.13 8.03
CA TYR A 553 1.15 27.72 7.76
C TYR A 553 2.63 27.37 7.93
N GLY A 554 3.48 28.37 8.10
CA GLY A 554 4.90 28.11 8.28
C GLY A 554 5.78 29.33 8.09
N VAL A 555 7.09 29.10 8.23
CA VAL A 555 8.13 30.10 8.03
C VAL A 555 9.25 29.53 7.16
N VAL A 556 9.75 30.37 6.27
CA VAL A 556 10.94 30.11 5.45
C VAL A 556 12.04 31.03 5.93
N LEU A 557 13.16 30.45 6.31
CA LEU A 557 14.36 31.17 6.73
C LEU A 557 15.45 30.93 5.70
N ARG A 558 16.33 31.93 5.52
CA ARG A 558 17.53 31.82 4.70
C ARG A 558 18.77 31.91 5.61
N TYR A 559 19.69 31.02 5.37
CA TYR A 559 21.03 31.03 5.95
C TYR A 559 22.04 31.28 4.84
N ASP A 560 22.88 32.24 5.01
CA ASP A 560 24.07 32.46 4.19
C ASP A 560 25.30 32.25 5.11
N SER A 561 26.13 31.28 4.76
CA SER A 561 27.36 31.02 5.52
C SER A 561 28.23 32.26 5.52
N PRO A 562 28.75 32.68 6.68
CA PRO A 562 29.68 33.80 6.78
C PRO A 562 30.97 33.58 5.98
#